data_f41c4c7b8b48656c9f75468040454baf
#
_entry.id   f41c4c7b8b48656c9f75468040454baf
#
_cell.length_a   1.000
_cell.length_b   1.000
_cell.length_c   1.000
_cell.angle_alpha   90.00
_cell.angle_beta   90.00
_cell.angle_gamma   90.00
#
_symmetry.space_group_name_H-M   'P 1'
#
loop_
_entity.id
_entity.type
_entity.pdbx_description
1 polymer ?
#
loop_
_entity_poly.entity_id
_entity_poly.type
_entity_poly.pdbx_seq_one_letter_code
_entity_poly.pdbx_strand_id
1 'polypeptide(L)'
;MRLMNRRGHAEELVQQVKTRKLYLDPELTLSTLSKAIGISEREITFILNRELHQNFYYFINSFRIEEVKAKLADPGNKHLKIISLAYESGFNSKATFNRLFKSHVGMSPSAYIKTSEYQRLVMSETFI
;
A
#
# COMPACT_ATOMS: atom_id res chain seq x y z
N MET A 1 26.16 -1.84 12.63
CA MET A 1 25.27 -1.74 13.78
C MET A 1 24.39 -0.50 13.67
N ARG A 2 23.13 -0.64 13.93
CA ARG A 2 22.20 0.48 13.83
C ARG A 2 22.16 1.24 15.15
N LEU A 3 22.37 2.54 15.05
CA LEU A 3 22.33 3.42 16.21
C LEU A 3 21.05 4.26 16.26
N MET A 4 20.10 3.98 15.36
CA MET A 4 18.85 4.70 15.30
C MET A 4 17.95 4.30 16.47
N ASN A 5 17.20 5.27 17.00
CA ASN A 5 16.19 4.98 18.00
C ASN A 5 14.97 4.34 17.31
N ARG A 6 13.98 3.91 18.11
CA ARG A 6 12.79 3.23 17.59
C ARG A 6 12.05 4.06 16.54
N ARG A 7 11.97 5.37 16.78
CA ARG A 7 11.29 6.29 15.85
C ARG A 7 12.00 6.32 14.52
N GLY A 8 13.34 6.34 14.54
CA GLY A 8 14.14 6.30 13.33
C GLY A 8 13.92 4.99 12.57
N HIS A 9 13.78 3.88 13.29
CA HIS A 9 13.52 2.58 12.68
C HIS A 9 12.14 2.52 12.02
N ALA A 10 11.14 3.16 12.62
CA ALA A 10 9.79 3.22 12.02
C ALA A 10 9.83 3.99 10.71
N GLU A 11 10.50 5.13 10.67
CA GLU A 11 10.66 5.92 9.45
C GLU A 11 11.42 5.13 8.39
N GLU A 12 12.47 4.42 8.79
CA GLU A 12 13.25 3.60 7.87
C GLU A 12 12.41 2.46 7.29
N LEU A 13 11.63 1.79 8.14
CA LEU A 13 10.75 0.70 7.70
C LEU A 13 9.77 1.20 6.63
N VAL A 14 9.09 2.30 6.90
CA VAL A 14 8.13 2.88 5.96
C VAL A 14 8.82 3.28 4.66
N GLN A 15 9.96 3.95 4.74
CA GLN A 15 10.71 4.39 3.56
C GLN A 15 11.17 3.22 2.70
N GLN A 16 11.69 2.16 3.31
CA GLN A 16 12.15 1.00 2.56
C GLN A 16 11.01 0.33 1.81
N VAL A 17 9.88 0.13 2.49
CA VAL A 17 8.71 -0.50 1.87
C VAL A 17 8.17 0.38 0.74
N LYS A 18 8.05 1.67 0.98
CA LYS A 18 7.47 2.62 0.04
C LYS A 18 8.34 2.83 -1.19
N THR A 19 9.61 3.17 -1.00
CA THR A 19 10.49 3.54 -2.11
C THR A 19 10.88 2.34 -2.97
N ARG A 20 11.06 1.17 -2.36
CA ARG A 20 11.38 -0.05 -3.08
C ARG A 20 10.14 -0.79 -3.55
N LYS A 21 8.96 -0.32 -3.18
CA LYS A 21 7.68 -0.91 -3.54
C LYS A 21 7.63 -2.41 -3.24
N LEU A 22 8.13 -2.80 -2.08
CA LEU A 22 8.20 -4.21 -1.69
C LEU A 22 6.82 -4.85 -1.61
N TYR A 23 5.79 -4.04 -1.37
CA TYR A 23 4.40 -4.48 -1.26
C TYR A 23 3.81 -4.97 -2.58
N LEU A 24 4.47 -4.70 -3.72
CA LEU A 24 3.98 -5.18 -5.03
C LEU A 24 4.07 -6.68 -5.18
N ASP A 25 4.93 -7.33 -4.40
CA ASP A 25 5.02 -8.79 -4.35
C ASP A 25 3.85 -9.34 -3.55
N PRO A 26 2.91 -10.07 -4.16
CA PRO A 26 1.75 -10.60 -3.44
C PRO A 26 2.13 -11.67 -2.42
N GLU A 27 3.33 -12.23 -2.52
CA GLU A 27 3.82 -13.27 -1.61
C GLU A 27 4.67 -12.71 -0.48
N LEU A 28 4.75 -11.38 -0.33
CA LEU A 28 5.56 -10.76 0.71
C LEU A 28 5.07 -11.18 2.10
N THR A 29 6.01 -11.70 2.90
CA THR A 29 5.75 -12.09 4.30
C THR A 29 6.64 -11.28 5.22
N LEU A 30 6.35 -11.34 6.52
CA LEU A 30 7.20 -10.71 7.52
C LEU A 30 8.64 -11.21 7.40
N SER A 31 8.81 -12.50 7.18
CA SER A 31 10.13 -13.13 7.03
C SER A 31 10.89 -12.56 5.82
N THR A 32 10.23 -12.51 4.65
CA THR A 32 10.89 -12.01 3.44
C THR A 32 11.14 -10.51 3.52
N LEU A 33 10.25 -9.76 4.16
CA LEU A 33 10.47 -8.33 4.41
C LEU A 33 11.69 -8.13 5.30
N SER A 34 11.80 -8.89 6.38
CA SER A 34 12.93 -8.84 7.30
C SER A 34 14.26 -9.04 6.55
N LYS A 35 14.30 -10.05 5.69
CA LYS A 35 15.49 -10.35 4.90
C LYS A 35 15.82 -9.24 3.91
N ALA A 36 14.80 -8.64 3.32
CA ALA A 36 14.99 -7.61 2.30
C ALA A 36 15.56 -6.32 2.88
N ILE A 37 15.14 -5.92 4.07
CA ILE A 37 15.50 -4.62 4.65
C ILE A 37 16.51 -4.71 5.79
N GLY A 38 16.84 -5.93 6.24
CA GLY A 38 17.87 -6.12 7.28
C GLY A 38 17.42 -5.71 8.67
N ILE A 39 16.13 -5.73 8.95
CA ILE A 39 15.56 -5.52 10.28
C ILE A 39 14.93 -6.83 10.71
N SER A 40 15.17 -7.29 11.94
CA SER A 40 14.65 -8.56 12.40
C SER A 40 13.12 -8.57 12.43
N GLU A 41 12.53 -9.75 12.28
CA GLU A 41 11.06 -9.90 12.37
C GLU A 41 10.53 -9.39 13.70
N ARG A 42 11.26 -9.67 14.78
CA ARG A 42 10.88 -9.22 16.12
C ARG A 42 10.85 -7.70 16.20
N GLU A 43 11.87 -7.06 15.65
CA GLU A 43 11.95 -5.61 15.65
C GLU A 43 10.86 -4.98 14.78
N ILE A 44 10.61 -5.56 13.59
CA ILE A 44 9.52 -5.08 12.73
C ILE A 44 8.19 -5.19 13.46
N THR A 45 7.91 -6.32 14.09
CA THR A 45 6.67 -6.52 14.85
C THR A 45 6.54 -5.49 15.97
N PHE A 46 7.64 -5.24 16.67
CA PHE A 46 7.65 -4.23 17.74
C PHE A 46 7.33 -2.84 17.19
N ILE A 47 7.97 -2.45 16.10
CA ILE A 47 7.74 -1.14 15.47
C ILE A 47 6.28 -1.01 15.03
N LEU A 48 5.76 -2.02 14.35
CA LEU A 48 4.37 -1.99 13.88
C LEU A 48 3.38 -1.82 15.02
N ASN A 49 3.56 -2.58 16.09
CA ASN A 49 2.63 -2.54 17.22
C ASN A 49 2.76 -1.27 18.06
N ARG A 50 3.99 -0.85 18.35
CA ARG A 50 4.24 0.25 19.29
C ARG A 50 4.28 1.62 18.65
N GLU A 51 4.87 1.72 17.46
CA GLU A 51 5.06 3.01 16.81
C GLU A 51 3.97 3.32 15.79
N LEU A 52 3.50 2.30 15.05
CA LEU A 52 2.55 2.50 13.96
C LEU A 52 1.15 2.00 14.28
N HIS A 53 0.98 1.26 15.38
CA HIS A 53 -0.32 0.74 15.83
C HIS A 53 -1.02 -0.08 14.75
N GLN A 54 -0.25 -0.91 14.04
CA GLN A 54 -0.74 -1.73 12.94
C GLN A 54 -0.17 -3.14 13.04
N ASN A 55 -0.87 -4.12 12.45
CA ASN A 55 -0.28 -5.44 12.22
C ASN A 55 0.35 -5.44 10.82
N PHE A 56 1.16 -6.47 10.54
CA PHE A 56 1.88 -6.58 9.27
C PHE A 56 0.91 -6.58 8.08
N TYR A 57 -0.16 -7.35 8.18
CA TYR A 57 -1.16 -7.48 7.12
C TYR A 57 -1.75 -6.12 6.74
N TYR A 58 -2.20 -5.36 7.73
CA TYR A 58 -2.78 -4.04 7.50
C TYR A 58 -1.73 -3.08 6.95
N PHE A 59 -0.54 -3.12 7.51
CA PHE A 59 0.56 -2.24 7.10
C PHE A 59 0.86 -2.39 5.61
N ILE A 60 1.10 -3.62 5.15
CA ILE A 60 1.45 -3.87 3.75
C ILE A 60 0.28 -3.56 2.82
N ASN A 61 -0.92 -3.98 3.20
CA ASN A 61 -2.07 -3.78 2.32
C ASN A 61 -2.48 -2.31 2.20
N SER A 62 -2.17 -1.47 3.20
CA SER A 62 -2.44 -0.04 3.07
C SER A 62 -1.60 0.59 1.96
N PHE A 63 -0.35 0.17 1.78
CA PHE A 63 0.47 0.62 0.64
C PHE A 63 -0.13 0.17 -0.69
N ARG A 64 -0.62 -1.06 -0.74
CA ARG A 64 -1.24 -1.60 -1.95
C ARG A 64 -2.49 -0.82 -2.36
N ILE A 65 -3.31 -0.43 -1.37
CA ILE A 65 -4.50 0.39 -1.64
C ILE A 65 -4.09 1.75 -2.20
N GLU A 66 -3.07 2.40 -1.62
CA GLU A 66 -2.60 3.69 -2.11
C GLU A 66 -2.02 3.56 -3.53
N GLU A 67 -1.37 2.44 -3.84
CA GLU A 67 -0.86 2.18 -5.17
C GLU A 67 -2.02 2.05 -6.19
N VAL A 68 -3.09 1.35 -5.83
CA VAL A 68 -4.28 1.25 -6.68
C VAL A 68 -4.88 2.63 -6.94
N LYS A 69 -4.99 3.45 -5.89
CA LYS A 69 -5.54 4.81 -6.04
C LYS A 69 -4.69 5.63 -7.00
N ALA A 70 -3.37 5.54 -6.90
CA ALA A 70 -2.46 6.25 -7.81
C ALA A 70 -2.63 5.76 -9.25
N LYS A 71 -2.76 4.45 -9.45
CA LYS A 71 -2.97 3.88 -10.78
C LYS A 71 -4.32 4.27 -11.37
N LEU A 72 -5.35 4.36 -10.54
CA LEU A 72 -6.67 4.81 -10.97
C LEU A 72 -6.64 6.27 -11.44
N ALA A 73 -5.80 7.09 -10.81
CA ALA A 73 -5.69 8.51 -11.15
C ALA A 73 -4.89 8.74 -12.44
N ASP A 74 -4.17 7.74 -12.95
CA ASP A 74 -3.39 7.85 -14.17
C ASP A 74 -4.30 7.72 -15.39
N PRO A 75 -4.44 8.77 -16.22
CA PRO A 75 -5.29 8.71 -17.42
C PRO A 75 -4.90 7.60 -18.39
N GLY A 76 -3.63 7.18 -18.40
CA GLY A 76 -3.16 6.09 -19.24
C GLY A 76 -3.78 4.74 -18.90
N ASN A 77 -4.36 4.62 -17.70
CA ASN A 77 -4.97 3.36 -17.22
C ASN A 77 -6.49 3.32 -17.38
N LYS A 78 -7.10 4.32 -18.00
CA LYS A 78 -8.57 4.40 -18.11
C LYS A 78 -9.22 3.18 -18.75
N HIS A 79 -8.53 2.53 -19.68
CA HIS A 79 -9.05 1.36 -20.38
C HIS A 79 -8.90 0.06 -19.59
N LEU A 80 -8.20 0.09 -18.47
CA LEU A 80 -7.95 -1.10 -17.67
C LEU A 80 -9.02 -1.30 -16.61
N LYS A 81 -9.30 -2.56 -16.31
CA LYS A 81 -10.24 -2.91 -15.24
C LYS A 81 -9.60 -2.63 -13.90
N ILE A 82 -10.42 -2.21 -12.93
CA ILE A 82 -9.94 -1.94 -11.56
C ILE A 82 -9.21 -3.14 -10.99
N ILE A 83 -9.76 -4.36 -11.19
CA ILE A 83 -9.14 -5.57 -10.64
C ILE A 83 -7.75 -5.83 -11.23
N SER A 84 -7.53 -5.47 -12.49
CA SER A 84 -6.21 -5.60 -13.11
C SER A 84 -5.19 -4.71 -12.41
N LEU A 85 -5.61 -3.48 -12.08
CA LEU A 85 -4.75 -2.54 -11.35
C LEU A 85 -4.47 -3.05 -9.94
N ALA A 86 -5.44 -3.71 -9.32
CA ALA A 86 -5.26 -4.30 -8.00
C ALA A 86 -4.20 -5.41 -8.03
N TYR A 87 -4.25 -6.28 -9.02
CA TYR A 87 -3.25 -7.34 -9.17
C TYR A 87 -1.85 -6.76 -9.40
N GLU A 88 -1.74 -5.71 -10.21
CA GLU A 88 -0.46 -5.04 -10.43
C GLU A 88 0.06 -4.34 -9.18
N SER A 89 -0.81 -4.10 -8.21
CA SER A 89 -0.46 -3.42 -6.96
C SER A 89 -0.16 -4.38 -5.81
N GLY A 90 -0.12 -5.68 -6.08
CA GLY A 90 0.27 -6.69 -5.09
C GLY A 90 -0.87 -7.51 -4.53
N PHE A 91 -2.11 -7.25 -4.91
CA PHE A 91 -3.24 -8.10 -4.50
C PHE A 91 -3.28 -9.37 -5.33
N ASN A 92 -3.70 -10.48 -4.73
CA ASN A 92 -3.84 -11.75 -5.44
C ASN A 92 -5.26 -12.33 -5.32
N SER A 93 -6.20 -11.53 -4.81
CA SER A 93 -7.59 -11.96 -4.62
C SER A 93 -8.52 -10.77 -4.79
N LYS A 94 -9.51 -10.93 -5.66
CA LYS A 94 -10.52 -9.90 -5.89
C LYS A 94 -11.32 -9.63 -4.61
N ALA A 95 -11.72 -10.67 -3.89
CA ALA A 95 -12.49 -10.53 -2.67
C ALA A 95 -11.71 -9.77 -1.60
N THR A 96 -10.42 -10.12 -1.42
CA THR A 96 -9.56 -9.44 -0.46
C THR A 96 -9.38 -7.97 -0.83
N PHE A 97 -9.12 -7.70 -2.11
CA PHE A 97 -8.97 -6.33 -2.59
C PHE A 97 -10.23 -5.49 -2.29
N ASN A 98 -11.40 -5.99 -2.69
CA ASN A 98 -12.64 -5.24 -2.50
C ASN A 98 -12.92 -4.95 -1.03
N ARG A 99 -12.70 -5.94 -0.17
CA ARG A 99 -12.92 -5.80 1.27
C ARG A 99 -11.96 -4.76 1.87
N LEU A 100 -10.68 -4.85 1.54
CA LEU A 100 -9.67 -3.95 2.08
C LEU A 100 -9.80 -2.54 1.54
N PHE A 101 -10.14 -2.39 0.25
CA PHE A 101 -10.37 -1.07 -0.31
C PHE A 101 -11.51 -0.38 0.41
N LYS A 102 -12.63 -1.08 0.59
CA LYS A 102 -13.79 -0.52 1.29
C LYS A 102 -13.44 -0.16 2.73
N SER A 103 -12.70 -1.02 3.42
CA SER A 103 -12.29 -0.77 4.81
C SER A 103 -11.36 0.44 4.92
N HIS A 104 -10.42 0.55 4.01
CA HIS A 104 -9.39 1.59 4.06
C HIS A 104 -9.91 2.94 3.53
N VAL A 105 -10.67 2.92 2.45
CA VAL A 105 -11.15 4.13 1.77
C VAL A 105 -12.53 4.58 2.24
N GLY A 106 -13.31 3.65 2.81
CA GLY A 106 -14.66 3.94 3.27
C GLY A 106 -15.76 3.68 2.26
N MET A 107 -15.41 3.25 1.06
CA MET A 107 -16.37 2.94 0.00
C MET A 107 -15.77 1.94 -0.98
N SER A 108 -16.62 1.31 -1.80
CA SER A 108 -16.15 0.37 -2.80
C SER A 108 -15.31 1.07 -3.88
N PRO A 109 -14.45 0.33 -4.61
CA PRO A 109 -13.71 0.92 -5.72
C PRO A 109 -14.62 1.58 -6.76
N SER A 110 -15.76 0.95 -7.09
CA SER A 110 -16.71 1.50 -8.05
C SER A 110 -17.32 2.82 -7.56
N ALA A 111 -17.64 2.89 -6.27
CA ALA A 111 -18.18 4.11 -5.69
C ALA A 111 -17.11 5.21 -5.65
N TYR A 112 -15.88 4.84 -5.34
CA TYR A 112 -14.76 5.78 -5.24
C TYR A 112 -14.54 6.55 -6.53
N ILE A 113 -14.52 5.87 -7.68
CA ILE A 113 -14.28 6.52 -8.97
C ILE A 113 -15.40 7.47 -9.39
N LYS A 114 -16.54 7.43 -8.69
CA LYS A 114 -17.65 8.35 -8.94
C LYS A 114 -17.59 9.58 -8.04
N THR A 115 -16.60 9.65 -7.12
CA THR A 115 -16.52 10.76 -6.18
C THR A 115 -15.89 11.99 -6.85
N SER A 116 -16.17 13.16 -6.26
CA SER A 116 -15.57 14.41 -6.71
C SER A 116 -14.06 14.41 -6.47
N GLU A 117 -13.60 13.74 -5.41
CA GLU A 117 -12.16 13.60 -5.13
C GLU A 117 -11.45 12.90 -6.28
N TYR A 118 -11.95 11.74 -6.70
CA TYR A 118 -11.35 11.01 -7.81
C TYR A 118 -11.38 11.84 -9.10
N GLN A 119 -12.52 12.46 -9.41
CA GLN A 119 -12.68 13.25 -10.63
C GLN A 119 -11.68 14.41 -10.64
N ARG A 120 -11.49 15.06 -9.50
CA ARG A 120 -10.54 16.16 -9.38
C ARG A 120 -9.10 15.69 -9.63
N LEU A 121 -8.71 14.55 -9.07
CA LEU A 121 -7.36 14.00 -9.26
C LEU A 121 -7.10 13.68 -10.73
N VAL A 122 -8.07 13.05 -11.40
CA VAL A 122 -7.96 12.71 -12.82
C VAL A 122 -7.86 13.97 -13.67
N MET A 123 -8.67 15.00 -13.38
CA MET A 123 -8.62 16.27 -14.11
C MET A 123 -7.28 16.95 -13.93
N SER A 124 -6.75 16.95 -12.70
CA SER A 124 -5.44 17.53 -12.42
C SER A 124 -4.34 16.90 -13.26
N GLU A 125 -4.35 15.56 -13.34
CA GLU A 125 -3.37 14.84 -14.15
C GLU A 125 -3.53 15.12 -15.65
N THR A 126 -4.77 15.35 -16.09
CA THR A 126 -5.07 15.59 -17.50
C THR A 126 -4.57 16.95 -17.97
N PHE A 127 -4.52 17.94 -17.09
CA PHE A 127 -4.17 19.32 -17.45
C PHE A 127 -2.72 19.71 -17.16
N ILE A 128 -1.92 18.78 -16.68
CA ILE A 128 -0.49 19.06 -16.42
C ILE A 128 0.35 19.01 -17.70
#